data_e8fc5f6cf48bb78a935b78b7748afdb7
#
_entry.id   e8fc5f6cf48bb78a935b78b7748afdb7
#
_cell.length_a   1.000
_cell.length_b   1.000
_cell.length_c   1.000
_cell.angle_alpha   90.00
_cell.angle_beta   90.00
_cell.angle_gamma   90.00
#
_symmetry.space_group_name_H-M   'P 1'
#
loop_
_entity.id
_entity.type
_entity.pdbx_description
1 polymer ?
#
loop_
_entity_poly.entity_id
_entity_poly.type
_entity_poly.pdbx_seq_one_letter_code
_entity_poly.pdbx_strand_id
1 'polypeptide(L)'
;TGATGATGATGVTGVTGATGVTGVTGATGATGATGPTGPTGPQGPSASLTTSGNYVTNGSMDTFEGTIPTGWTSEDATLVSEQRSPGRMHTGSSSVSLADRGTLSQDVKPTVEGAYYDLSFFANATSADTTLTAAVIFVTPGGDEIGLTMEIPGDSLPNASGDFGYYRRISTKAPEGTTAVRVAFGAASQSGGTVQIDDVALTLA
;
A
#
# COMPACT_ATOMS: atom_id res chain seq x y z
N THR A 1 -103.98 59.06 32.49
CA THR A 1 -102.61 58.63 32.82
C THR A 1 -102.09 57.65 31.75
N GLY A 2 -101.11 58.10 30.97
CA GLY A 2 -100.50 57.29 29.90
C GLY A 2 -99.51 56.21 30.43
N ALA A 3 -99.47 55.05 29.78
CA ALA A 3 -98.63 53.98 30.17
C ALA A 3 -97.14 54.36 29.86
N THR A 4 -96.24 53.97 30.74
CA THR A 4 -94.83 54.19 30.59
C THR A 4 -94.28 53.27 29.44
N GLY A 5 -93.50 53.83 28.53
CA GLY A 5 -92.92 53.06 27.42
C GLY A 5 -91.98 51.98 27.90
N ALA A 6 -91.95 50.88 27.21
CA ALA A 6 -91.12 49.75 27.52
C ALA A 6 -89.59 50.12 27.35
N THR A 7 -88.79 49.61 28.27
CA THR A 7 -87.35 49.78 28.26
C THR A 7 -86.76 49.08 27.06
N GLY A 8 -85.87 49.72 26.30
CA GLY A 8 -85.20 49.11 25.12
C GLY A 8 -84.32 47.90 25.52
N ALA A 9 -84.24 46.93 24.64
CA ALA A 9 -83.47 45.72 24.84
C ALA A 9 -81.98 46.03 24.93
N THR A 10 -81.28 45.34 25.82
CA THR A 10 -79.83 45.43 25.96
C THR A 10 -79.12 44.92 24.69
N GLY A 11 -78.16 45.69 24.20
CA GLY A 11 -77.40 45.29 23.03
C GLY A 11 -76.62 44.00 23.26
N VAL A 12 -76.50 43.18 22.21
CA VAL A 12 -75.72 41.92 22.26
C VAL A 12 -74.24 42.18 22.53
N THR A 13 -73.66 41.31 23.29
CA THR A 13 -72.19 41.34 23.55
C THR A 13 -71.38 41.14 22.26
N GLY A 14 -70.40 41.97 22.03
CA GLY A 14 -69.48 41.84 20.80
C GLY A 14 -68.75 40.50 20.84
N VAL A 15 -68.56 39.93 19.67
CA VAL A 15 -67.80 38.69 19.51
C VAL A 15 -66.36 38.87 19.95
N THR A 16 -65.84 37.88 20.62
CA THR A 16 -64.42 37.86 21.03
C THR A 16 -63.50 37.87 19.77
N GLY A 17 -62.52 38.72 19.78
CA GLY A 17 -61.53 38.78 18.64
C GLY A 17 -60.86 37.45 18.41
N ALA A 18 -60.58 37.09 17.17
CA ALA A 18 -59.88 35.88 16.79
C ALA A 18 -58.45 35.87 17.42
N THR A 19 -58.04 34.72 17.92
CA THR A 19 -56.69 34.53 18.42
C THR A 19 -55.71 34.72 17.26
N GLY A 20 -54.67 35.51 17.46
CA GLY A 20 -53.60 35.69 16.45
C GLY A 20 -52.95 34.34 16.08
N VAL A 21 -52.64 34.17 14.81
CA VAL A 21 -51.96 32.98 14.30
C VAL A 21 -50.59 32.83 14.98
N THR A 22 -50.22 31.60 15.31
CA THR A 22 -48.91 31.29 15.86
C THR A 22 -47.84 31.67 14.85
N GLY A 23 -46.79 32.38 15.25
CA GLY A 23 -45.68 32.73 14.36
C GLY A 23 -45.01 31.46 13.83
N VAL A 24 -44.57 31.51 12.60
CA VAL A 24 -43.83 30.40 11.94
C VAL A 24 -42.55 30.08 12.72
N THR A 25 -42.29 28.81 12.89
CA THR A 25 -41.03 28.36 13.50
C THR A 25 -39.83 28.86 12.67
N GLY A 26 -38.86 29.45 13.32
CA GLY A 26 -37.63 29.89 12.63
C GLY A 26 -36.97 28.74 11.88
N ALA A 27 -36.40 29.01 10.70
CA ALA A 27 -35.66 28.01 9.92
C ALA A 27 -34.49 27.44 10.76
N THR A 28 -34.31 26.11 10.65
CA THR A 28 -33.18 25.45 11.27
C THR A 28 -31.88 26.01 10.63
N GLY A 29 -30.91 26.37 11.47
CA GLY A 29 -29.61 26.85 11.00
C GLY A 29 -28.96 25.83 10.06
N ALA A 30 -28.27 26.30 9.05
CA ALA A 30 -27.53 25.44 8.12
C ALA A 30 -26.50 24.60 8.89
N THR A 31 -26.37 23.33 8.51
CA THR A 31 -25.31 22.45 9.03
C THR A 31 -23.95 23.08 8.73
N GLY A 32 -23.07 23.16 9.73
CA GLY A 32 -21.70 23.65 9.52
C GLY A 32 -21.00 22.85 8.44
N ALA A 33 -20.15 23.51 7.64
CA ALA A 33 -19.33 22.84 6.64
C ALA A 33 -18.46 21.75 7.29
N THR A 34 -18.31 20.64 6.61
CA THR A 34 -17.37 19.58 7.02
C THR A 34 -15.96 20.20 7.09
N GLY A 35 -15.25 19.97 8.19
CA GLY A 35 -13.87 20.42 8.33
C GLY A 35 -12.99 19.87 7.19
N PRO A 36 -11.91 20.57 6.85
CA PRO A 36 -10.96 20.07 5.87
C PRO A 36 -10.41 18.71 6.31
N THR A 37 -10.16 17.84 5.35
CA THR A 37 -9.45 16.59 5.59
C THR A 37 -8.12 16.91 6.28
N GLY A 38 -7.80 16.22 7.37
CA GLY A 38 -6.52 16.39 8.05
C GLY A 38 -5.37 16.16 7.08
N PRO A 39 -4.21 16.79 7.32
CA PRO A 39 -3.03 16.55 6.51
C PRO A 39 -2.71 15.05 6.52
N THR A 40 -2.26 14.54 5.39
CA THR A 40 -1.70 13.18 5.31
C THR A 40 -0.65 13.05 6.42
N GLY A 41 -0.73 11.99 7.22
CA GLY A 41 0.27 11.73 8.25
C GLY A 41 1.66 11.81 7.66
N PRO A 42 2.68 12.20 8.43
CA PRO A 42 4.05 12.17 7.97
C PRO A 42 4.34 10.76 7.46
N GLN A 43 4.98 10.68 6.30
CA GLN A 43 5.54 9.42 5.81
C GLN A 43 6.33 8.80 6.97
N GLY A 44 6.05 7.54 7.28
CA GLY A 44 6.82 6.83 8.29
C GLY A 44 8.31 7.02 8.02
N PRO A 45 9.16 7.01 9.03
CA PRO A 45 10.60 7.13 8.82
C PRO A 45 10.96 6.15 7.71
N SER A 46 11.63 6.65 6.67
CA SER A 46 12.26 5.78 5.67
C SER A 46 13.03 4.77 6.52
N ALA A 47 12.60 3.52 6.51
CA ALA A 47 13.40 2.46 7.09
C ALA A 47 14.65 2.41 6.21
N SER A 48 15.61 3.28 6.52
CA SER A 48 16.99 3.00 6.22
C SER A 48 17.22 1.70 6.96
N LEU A 49 17.07 0.60 6.26
CA LEU A 49 17.48 -0.72 6.71
C LEU A 49 18.99 -0.62 6.85
N THR A 50 19.38 0.09 7.90
CA THR A 50 20.77 0.13 8.29
C THR A 50 21.17 -1.32 8.53
N THR A 51 22.11 -1.74 7.81
CA THR A 51 22.99 -2.91 7.72
C THR A 51 23.06 -3.86 8.94
N SER A 52 22.46 -3.54 10.06
CA SER A 52 22.42 -4.36 11.27
C SER A 52 21.23 -5.31 11.19
N GLY A 53 21.40 -6.40 10.45
CA GLY A 53 20.41 -7.46 10.33
C GLY A 53 19.88 -7.73 8.92
N ASN A 54 20.02 -6.82 7.95
CA ASN A 54 19.64 -7.10 6.55
C ASN A 54 20.80 -7.83 5.84
N TYR A 55 20.54 -9.05 5.41
CA TYR A 55 21.52 -9.86 4.69
C TYR A 55 21.58 -9.53 3.19
N VAL A 56 20.59 -8.81 2.65
CA VAL A 56 20.56 -8.38 1.26
C VAL A 56 21.47 -7.18 1.06
N THR A 57 22.34 -7.25 0.06
CA THR A 57 23.15 -6.11 -0.40
C THR A 57 22.32 -5.27 -1.36
N ASN A 58 22.41 -3.94 -1.24
CA ASN A 58 21.69 -2.99 -2.10
C ASN A 58 20.18 -3.31 -2.19
N GLY A 59 19.55 -3.59 -1.04
CA GLY A 59 18.12 -3.82 -0.98
C GLY A 59 17.29 -2.57 -1.28
N SER A 60 17.86 -1.37 -1.10
CA SER A 60 17.24 -0.09 -1.48
C SER A 60 17.21 0.17 -2.99
N MET A 61 17.79 -0.70 -3.79
CA MET A 61 17.83 -0.59 -5.27
C MET A 61 18.36 0.77 -5.79
N ASP A 62 19.24 1.43 -5.03
CA ASP A 62 19.76 2.77 -5.37
C ASP A 62 21.02 2.76 -6.21
N THR A 63 21.69 1.62 -6.37
CA THR A 63 22.92 1.49 -7.15
C THR A 63 22.78 0.41 -8.22
N PHE A 64 23.24 0.72 -9.44
CA PHE A 64 23.12 -0.15 -10.61
C PHE A 64 24.43 -0.33 -11.34
N GLU A 65 24.63 -1.52 -11.90
CA GLU A 65 25.65 -1.82 -12.90
C GLU A 65 24.94 -2.13 -14.23
N GLY A 66 24.90 -1.14 -15.11
CA GLY A 66 24.05 -1.19 -16.30
C GLY A 66 22.57 -1.12 -15.95
N THR A 67 21.81 -2.17 -16.22
CA THR A 67 20.38 -2.26 -15.94
C THR A 67 20.04 -3.04 -14.67
N ILE A 68 21.02 -3.71 -14.08
CA ILE A 68 20.83 -4.61 -12.93
C ILE A 68 21.32 -3.92 -11.65
N PRO A 69 20.59 -3.99 -10.54
CA PRO A 69 21.06 -3.47 -9.27
C PRO A 69 22.36 -4.15 -8.83
N THR A 70 23.32 -3.37 -8.34
CA THR A 70 24.61 -3.88 -7.88
C THR A 70 24.45 -4.97 -6.82
N GLY A 71 25.10 -6.10 -7.01
CA GLY A 71 25.02 -7.26 -6.15
C GLY A 71 23.86 -8.22 -6.45
N TRP A 72 23.03 -7.90 -7.44
CA TRP A 72 21.96 -8.74 -7.94
C TRP A 72 22.32 -9.35 -9.30
N THR A 73 21.61 -10.38 -9.70
CA THR A 73 21.76 -11.07 -10.99
C THR A 73 20.39 -11.28 -11.63
N SER A 74 20.38 -11.37 -12.96
CA SER A 74 19.19 -11.71 -13.75
C SER A 74 19.57 -12.73 -14.81
N GLU A 75 18.65 -13.59 -15.21
CA GLU A 75 18.82 -14.51 -16.34
C GLU A 75 18.83 -13.77 -17.67
N ASP A 76 18.07 -12.67 -17.77
CA ASP A 76 18.04 -11.79 -18.95
C ASP A 76 18.05 -10.32 -18.51
N ALA A 77 19.20 -9.69 -18.64
CA ALA A 77 19.40 -8.29 -18.27
C ALA A 77 18.56 -7.32 -19.11
N THR A 78 18.05 -7.71 -20.28
CA THR A 78 17.20 -6.86 -21.13
C THR A 78 15.79 -6.70 -20.58
N LEU A 79 15.37 -7.59 -19.67
CA LEU A 79 14.08 -7.58 -19.00
C LEU A 79 14.11 -6.86 -17.63
N VAL A 80 15.29 -6.34 -17.27
CA VAL A 80 15.51 -5.60 -16.02
C VAL A 80 15.94 -4.17 -16.36
N SER A 81 15.41 -3.20 -15.64
CA SER A 81 15.79 -1.80 -15.82
C SER A 81 15.74 -1.03 -14.52
N GLU A 82 16.60 -0.01 -14.42
CA GLU A 82 16.53 0.99 -13.39
C GLU A 82 15.32 1.91 -13.62
N GLN A 83 14.57 2.19 -12.58
CA GLN A 83 13.43 3.09 -12.64
C GLN A 83 13.65 4.28 -11.71
N ARG A 84 13.70 5.48 -12.30
CA ARG A 84 13.90 6.77 -11.61
C ARG A 84 12.73 7.74 -11.75
N SER A 85 11.63 7.31 -12.37
CA SER A 85 10.47 8.18 -12.55
C SER A 85 9.78 8.44 -11.21
N PRO A 86 9.38 9.68 -10.92
CA PRO A 86 8.62 9.99 -9.73
C PRO A 86 7.38 9.09 -9.60
N GLY A 87 7.16 8.55 -8.39
CA GLY A 87 6.07 7.61 -8.12
C GLY A 87 6.31 6.16 -8.58
N ARG A 88 7.54 5.85 -9.02
CA ARG A 88 7.98 4.48 -9.34
C ARG A 88 9.14 4.02 -8.45
N MET A 89 9.40 4.74 -7.37
CA MET A 89 10.35 4.44 -6.31
C MET A 89 9.59 4.54 -5.00
N HIS A 90 9.86 3.64 -4.06
CA HIS A 90 9.29 3.73 -2.71
C HIS A 90 10.13 4.67 -1.86
N THR A 91 11.44 4.45 -1.81
CA THR A 91 12.40 5.35 -1.14
C THR A 91 13.63 5.60 -2.03
N GLY A 92 14.58 6.40 -1.56
CA GLY A 92 15.85 6.61 -2.26
C GLY A 92 15.73 7.32 -3.60
N SER A 93 16.56 6.91 -4.55
CA SER A 93 16.74 7.55 -5.87
C SER A 93 16.29 6.69 -7.04
N SER A 94 16.09 5.39 -6.84
CA SER A 94 15.67 4.45 -7.87
C SER A 94 14.99 3.21 -7.28
N SER A 95 14.34 2.46 -8.12
CA SER A 95 13.85 1.11 -7.89
C SER A 95 14.24 0.20 -9.06
N VAL A 96 14.11 -1.10 -8.93
CA VAL A 96 14.27 -2.02 -10.03
C VAL A 96 12.92 -2.32 -10.69
N SER A 97 12.90 -2.33 -12.02
CA SER A 97 11.73 -2.69 -12.83
C SER A 97 11.96 -4.01 -13.54
N LEU A 98 11.04 -4.95 -13.40
CA LEU A 98 11.01 -6.23 -14.11
C LEU A 98 9.90 -6.21 -15.15
N ALA A 99 10.27 -6.50 -16.42
CA ALA A 99 9.33 -6.74 -17.50
C ALA A 99 8.79 -8.19 -17.46
N ASP A 100 7.90 -8.53 -18.39
CA ASP A 100 7.41 -9.91 -18.51
C ASP A 100 8.57 -10.92 -18.62
N ARG A 101 8.52 -11.97 -17.82
CA ARG A 101 9.57 -12.99 -17.62
C ARG A 101 10.89 -12.47 -17.07
N GLY A 102 10.96 -11.19 -16.67
CA GLY A 102 12.12 -10.63 -15.97
C GLY A 102 12.33 -11.34 -14.64
N THR A 103 13.58 -11.66 -14.33
CA THR A 103 14.01 -12.28 -13.08
C THR A 103 15.06 -11.44 -12.39
N LEU A 104 15.11 -11.51 -11.08
CA LEU A 104 16.12 -10.86 -10.27
C LEU A 104 16.44 -11.74 -9.07
N SER A 105 17.70 -12.00 -8.79
CA SER A 105 18.08 -12.82 -7.63
C SER A 105 19.38 -12.39 -6.99
N GLN A 106 19.53 -12.71 -5.71
CA GLN A 106 20.77 -12.52 -4.96
C GLN A 106 21.01 -13.70 -4.02
N ASP A 107 22.21 -14.28 -4.07
CA ASP A 107 22.67 -15.28 -3.12
C ASP A 107 23.30 -14.59 -1.91
N VAL A 108 22.70 -14.78 -0.76
CA VAL A 108 23.09 -14.16 0.52
C VAL A 108 23.95 -15.12 1.31
N LYS A 109 25.08 -14.63 1.82
CA LYS A 109 26.03 -15.34 2.68
C LYS A 109 26.58 -14.38 3.75
N PRO A 110 26.96 -14.90 4.95
CA PRO A 110 26.86 -16.25 5.44
C PRO A 110 25.41 -16.65 5.77
N THR A 111 25.16 -17.95 5.91
CA THR A 111 23.86 -18.51 6.28
C THR A 111 23.88 -19.02 7.72
N VAL A 112 22.69 -19.14 8.31
CA VAL A 112 22.48 -19.75 9.62
C VAL A 112 21.59 -20.98 9.44
N GLU A 113 22.17 -22.17 9.60
CA GLU A 113 21.43 -23.43 9.53
C GLU A 113 20.35 -23.49 10.61
N GLY A 114 19.22 -24.03 10.25
CA GLY A 114 18.10 -24.18 11.18
C GLY A 114 17.39 -22.88 11.52
N ALA A 115 17.77 -21.76 10.93
CA ALA A 115 17.09 -20.49 11.08
C ALA A 115 15.88 -20.36 10.17
N TYR A 116 15.00 -19.45 10.52
CA TYR A 116 13.94 -18.95 9.67
C TYR A 116 14.37 -17.58 9.14
N TYR A 117 14.02 -17.27 7.90
CA TYR A 117 14.33 -15.99 7.26
C TYR A 117 13.05 -15.23 6.99
N ASP A 118 13.08 -13.96 7.28
CA ASP A 118 11.99 -13.02 7.07
C ASP A 118 12.30 -12.17 5.84
N LEU A 119 11.59 -12.43 4.75
CA LEU A 119 11.67 -11.61 3.53
C LEU A 119 10.62 -10.52 3.58
N SER A 120 11.05 -9.28 3.38
CA SER A 120 10.17 -8.14 3.18
C SER A 120 10.64 -7.25 2.04
N PHE A 121 9.70 -6.59 1.36
CA PHE A 121 9.97 -5.67 0.26
C PHE A 121 8.76 -4.80 -0.04
N PHE A 122 8.98 -3.75 -0.80
CA PHE A 122 7.92 -2.94 -1.38
C PHE A 122 7.81 -3.21 -2.88
N ALA A 123 6.58 -3.24 -3.39
CA ALA A 123 6.35 -3.45 -4.81
C ALA A 123 5.10 -2.72 -5.30
N ASN A 124 5.13 -2.32 -6.57
CA ASN A 124 3.96 -1.91 -7.33
C ASN A 124 4.02 -2.47 -8.76
N ALA A 125 2.93 -2.35 -9.51
CA ALA A 125 2.87 -2.75 -10.91
C ALA A 125 2.40 -1.60 -11.78
N THR A 126 2.66 -1.68 -13.08
CA THR A 126 2.12 -0.73 -14.06
C THR A 126 0.81 -1.19 -14.68
N SER A 127 0.44 -2.45 -14.46
CA SER A 127 -0.79 -3.05 -14.98
C SER A 127 -1.33 -4.12 -14.03
N ALA A 128 -2.64 -4.22 -13.91
CA ALA A 128 -3.32 -5.18 -13.05
C ALA A 128 -3.21 -6.64 -13.50
N ASP A 129 -2.72 -6.90 -14.70
CA ASP A 129 -2.46 -8.25 -15.24
C ASP A 129 -1.02 -8.74 -15.01
N THR A 130 -0.23 -7.98 -14.24
CA THR A 130 1.16 -8.30 -13.97
C THR A 130 1.28 -8.99 -12.61
N THR A 131 1.74 -10.22 -12.58
CA THR A 131 1.97 -11.00 -11.36
C THR A 131 3.43 -10.90 -10.93
N LEU A 132 3.67 -10.72 -9.64
CA LEU A 132 4.99 -10.81 -9.01
C LEU A 132 5.11 -12.11 -8.24
N THR A 133 6.16 -12.87 -8.50
CA THR A 133 6.58 -13.99 -7.65
C THR A 133 7.82 -13.59 -6.87
N ALA A 134 7.80 -13.79 -5.55
CA ALA A 134 8.95 -13.62 -4.68
C ALA A 134 9.23 -14.93 -3.92
N ALA A 135 10.50 -15.31 -3.81
CA ALA A 135 10.89 -16.57 -3.19
C ALA A 135 12.13 -16.41 -2.30
N VAL A 136 12.19 -17.26 -1.27
CA VAL A 136 13.41 -17.58 -0.53
C VAL A 136 13.75 -19.03 -0.84
N ILE A 137 14.95 -19.26 -1.34
CA ILE A 137 15.42 -20.57 -1.77
C ILE A 137 16.70 -20.90 -0.99
N PHE A 138 16.74 -22.06 -0.38
CA PHE A 138 17.92 -22.57 0.30
C PHE A 138 18.79 -23.34 -0.69
N VAL A 139 19.99 -22.83 -0.93
CA VAL A 139 20.97 -23.47 -1.82
C VAL A 139 21.76 -24.49 -1.02
N THR A 140 21.65 -25.77 -1.38
CA THR A 140 22.33 -26.87 -0.72
C THR A 140 23.15 -27.70 -1.69
N PRO A 141 24.15 -28.47 -1.26
CA PRO A 141 24.87 -29.41 -2.13
C PRO A 141 23.98 -30.49 -2.75
N GLY A 142 22.82 -30.79 -2.11
CA GLY A 142 21.84 -31.76 -2.57
C GLY A 142 20.85 -31.21 -3.60
N GLY A 143 20.87 -29.90 -3.85
CA GLY A 143 19.94 -29.17 -4.70
C GLY A 143 19.28 -28.03 -3.98
N ASP A 144 18.63 -27.15 -4.74
CA ASP A 144 17.93 -25.99 -4.20
C ASP A 144 16.58 -26.40 -3.59
N GLU A 145 16.28 -25.92 -2.37
CA GLU A 145 15.04 -26.16 -1.65
C GLU A 145 14.25 -24.86 -1.47
N ILE A 146 12.95 -24.86 -1.80
CA ILE A 146 12.09 -23.69 -1.65
C ILE A 146 11.70 -23.54 -0.18
N GLY A 147 12.18 -22.45 0.44
CA GLY A 147 11.82 -22.07 1.81
C GLY A 147 10.55 -21.22 1.88
N LEU A 148 10.29 -20.45 0.83
CA LEU A 148 9.14 -19.55 0.74
C LEU A 148 8.83 -19.27 -0.73
N THR A 149 7.54 -19.20 -1.06
CA THR A 149 7.05 -18.56 -2.29
C THR A 149 5.87 -17.68 -1.96
N MET A 150 5.89 -16.47 -2.49
CA MET A 150 4.76 -15.54 -2.52
C MET A 150 4.42 -15.27 -3.99
N GLU A 151 3.20 -15.58 -4.37
CA GLU A 151 2.64 -15.17 -5.65
C GLU A 151 1.66 -14.03 -5.38
N ILE A 152 1.93 -12.87 -5.94
CA ILE A 152 1.16 -11.64 -5.74
C ILE A 152 0.54 -11.30 -7.08
N PRO A 153 -0.77 -11.55 -7.25
CA PRO A 153 -1.47 -11.24 -8.49
C PRO A 153 -1.55 -9.73 -8.68
N GLY A 154 -1.61 -9.29 -9.93
CA GLY A 154 -1.53 -7.89 -10.29
C GLY A 154 -2.68 -7.02 -9.79
N ASP A 155 -3.85 -7.61 -9.53
CA ASP A 155 -4.98 -6.93 -8.90
C ASP A 155 -4.74 -6.65 -7.39
N SER A 156 -3.77 -7.32 -6.79
CA SER A 156 -3.32 -7.13 -5.40
C SER A 156 -2.06 -6.27 -5.30
N LEU A 157 -1.44 -5.91 -6.44
CA LEU A 157 -0.33 -4.96 -6.51
C LEU A 157 -0.88 -3.55 -6.73
N PRO A 158 -0.49 -2.54 -5.95
CA PRO A 158 -0.80 -1.17 -6.26
C PRO A 158 -0.34 -0.80 -7.67
N ASN A 159 -1.17 -0.10 -8.44
CA ASN A 159 -0.85 0.33 -9.80
C ASN A 159 -0.88 1.85 -9.99
N ALA A 160 -1.27 2.59 -8.96
CA ALA A 160 -1.19 4.04 -8.97
C ALA A 160 0.26 4.53 -8.78
N SER A 161 0.59 5.65 -9.41
CA SER A 161 1.90 6.28 -9.23
C SER A 161 2.09 6.72 -7.77
N GLY A 162 3.16 6.27 -7.14
CA GLY A 162 3.51 6.58 -5.76
C GLY A 162 2.98 5.61 -4.72
N ASP A 163 2.10 4.71 -5.09
CA ASP A 163 1.61 3.68 -4.18
C ASP A 163 2.47 2.43 -4.29
N PHE A 164 2.97 1.97 -3.15
CA PHE A 164 3.69 0.70 -3.02
C PHE A 164 3.02 -0.17 -1.96
N GLY A 165 2.83 -1.44 -2.27
CA GLY A 165 2.42 -2.46 -1.30
C GLY A 165 3.62 -2.95 -0.51
N TYR A 166 3.46 -3.12 0.80
CA TYR A 166 4.45 -3.78 1.64
C TYR A 166 4.11 -5.27 1.75
N TYR A 167 5.08 -6.11 1.44
CA TYR A 167 4.96 -7.56 1.49
C TYR A 167 6.00 -8.13 2.45
N ARG A 168 5.58 -9.07 3.29
CA ARG A 168 6.45 -9.70 4.27
C ARG A 168 6.00 -11.13 4.54
N ARG A 169 6.93 -12.07 4.60
CA ARG A 169 6.66 -13.45 4.97
C ARG A 169 7.91 -14.15 5.48
N ILE A 170 7.71 -15.07 6.44
CA ILE A 170 8.77 -15.89 7.02
C ILE A 170 8.86 -17.19 6.24
N SER A 171 10.10 -17.64 5.95
CA SER A 171 10.40 -18.90 5.27
C SER A 171 10.11 -20.12 6.17
N THR A 172 10.16 -21.30 5.60
CA THR A 172 10.38 -22.54 6.37
C THR A 172 11.76 -22.51 7.01
N LYS A 173 12.04 -23.46 7.87
CA LYS A 173 13.34 -23.63 8.50
C LYS A 173 14.42 -23.98 7.47
N ALA A 174 15.56 -23.29 7.50
CA ALA A 174 16.67 -23.60 6.61
C ALA A 174 17.22 -25.01 6.89
N PRO A 175 17.34 -25.87 5.88
CA PRO A 175 17.85 -27.23 6.03
C PRO A 175 19.32 -27.25 6.40
N GLU A 176 19.77 -28.38 6.95
CA GLU A 176 21.18 -28.64 7.21
C GLU A 176 21.96 -28.61 5.87
N GLY A 177 23.18 -28.07 5.90
CA GLY A 177 24.04 -27.93 4.71
C GLY A 177 23.66 -26.76 3.80
N THR A 178 22.79 -25.84 4.22
CA THR A 178 22.51 -24.62 3.46
C THR A 178 23.78 -23.77 3.30
N THR A 179 24.20 -23.56 2.06
CA THR A 179 25.42 -22.79 1.70
C THR A 179 25.16 -21.37 1.29
N ALA A 180 23.95 -21.09 0.83
CA ALA A 180 23.44 -19.75 0.54
C ALA A 180 21.93 -19.69 0.73
N VAL A 181 21.41 -18.50 0.97
CA VAL A 181 19.97 -18.21 0.88
C VAL A 181 19.76 -17.31 -0.32
N ARG A 182 19.03 -17.78 -1.31
CA ARG A 182 18.72 -16.98 -2.50
C ARG A 182 17.40 -16.27 -2.29
N VAL A 183 17.43 -14.94 -2.40
CA VAL A 183 16.22 -14.14 -2.62
C VAL A 183 16.00 -14.04 -4.13
N ALA A 184 14.80 -14.37 -4.59
CA ALA A 184 14.49 -14.35 -6.01
C ALA A 184 13.14 -13.67 -6.27
N PHE A 185 13.07 -12.92 -7.36
CA PHE A 185 11.87 -12.28 -7.88
C PHE A 185 11.68 -12.66 -9.33
N GLY A 186 10.42 -12.78 -9.75
CA GLY A 186 10.04 -12.99 -11.14
C GLY A 186 8.76 -12.23 -11.45
N ALA A 187 8.69 -11.66 -12.65
CA ALA A 187 7.50 -10.98 -13.14
C ALA A 187 6.88 -11.73 -14.30
N ALA A 188 5.55 -11.76 -14.36
CA ALA A 188 4.79 -12.25 -15.51
C ALA A 188 3.69 -11.23 -15.85
N SER A 189 3.58 -10.87 -17.14
CA SER A 189 2.60 -9.91 -17.64
C SER A 189 2.04 -10.35 -18.98
N GLN A 190 0.74 -10.16 -19.18
CA GLN A 190 0.08 -10.46 -20.46
C GLN A 190 0.01 -9.24 -21.38
N SER A 191 0.05 -8.02 -20.82
CA SER A 191 -0.08 -6.76 -21.56
C SER A 191 1.22 -5.98 -21.71
N GLY A 192 2.36 -6.54 -21.25
CA GLY A 192 3.63 -5.84 -21.23
C GLY A 192 3.78 -4.87 -20.05
N GLY A 193 2.99 -5.03 -18.99
CA GLY A 193 3.18 -4.35 -17.73
C GLY A 193 4.49 -4.73 -17.06
N THR A 194 4.95 -3.91 -16.11
CA THR A 194 6.16 -4.14 -15.33
C THR A 194 5.87 -4.10 -13.85
N VAL A 195 6.70 -4.77 -13.06
CA VAL A 195 6.71 -4.66 -11.59
C VAL A 195 7.91 -3.83 -11.17
N GLN A 196 7.70 -2.88 -10.26
CA GLN A 196 8.76 -2.18 -9.56
C GLN A 196 8.95 -2.82 -8.18
N ILE A 197 10.20 -3.06 -7.80
CA ILE A 197 10.59 -3.63 -6.51
C ILE A 197 11.59 -2.69 -5.85
N ASP A 198 11.40 -2.47 -4.56
CA ASP A 198 12.22 -1.56 -3.77
C ASP A 198 12.31 -2.02 -2.31
N ASP A 199 13.29 -1.50 -1.58
CA ASP A 199 13.50 -1.70 -0.14
C ASP A 199 13.41 -3.17 0.29
N VAL A 200 14.17 -4.05 -0.38
CA VAL A 200 14.23 -5.47 -0.09
C VAL A 200 15.04 -5.73 1.17
N ALA A 201 14.50 -6.49 2.09
CA ALA A 201 15.22 -6.96 3.26
C ALA A 201 15.03 -8.47 3.47
N LEU A 202 16.11 -9.14 3.82
CA LEU A 202 16.13 -10.50 4.33
C LEU A 202 16.81 -10.48 5.70
N THR A 203 16.08 -10.87 6.74
CA THR A 203 16.58 -10.90 8.12
C THR A 203 16.35 -12.27 8.74
N LEU A 204 16.97 -12.57 9.89
CA LEU A 204 16.55 -13.72 10.70
C LEU A 204 15.21 -13.40 11.36
N ALA A 205 14.29 -14.37 11.39
CA ALA A 205 12.97 -14.26 11.99
C ALA A 205 12.94 -14.75 13.44
#